data_9e17321b43530e0dc6032172f74c56ef
#
_entry.id   9e17321b43530e0dc6032172f74c56ef
#
_cell.length_a   1.000
_cell.length_b   1.000
_cell.length_c   1.000
_cell.angle_alpha   90.00
_cell.angle_beta   90.00
_cell.angle_gamma   90.00
#
_symmetry.space_group_name_H-M   'P 1'
#
loop_
_entity.id
_entity.type
_entity.pdbx_description
1 polymer ?
#
loop_
_entity_poly.entity_id
_entity_poly.type
_entity_poly.pdbx_seq_one_letter_code
_entity_poly.pdbx_strand_id
1 'polypeptide(L)'
;MPKVKLPFNTFESGEASPSFSSRTDSPIFKQSAKQIRNMIVMSEGGVKKRPGLKYAGVKVASDAIAIPFVFSTDEQYIIVIDSGNIKAFSIGSDGGLLLVDTDTRIYDGTDDEDDLPWNDSSIDKKEIRYAQSGDTLILVHYKFEPLKVTRQSASDFRVERLKFDQTRDQNKIHQPYFAFQSPNATITINSISAGAGRTVTTSENYFGGSSAHSGAYLLLGTSMARITSVQSATQATVILYNDAKQDLPINPVTTVNGSNIVRITFPNHGLVTGQTVILYGLSDVGGISASNLDGSQTVFDVLDEDTFSYNCGNNANSSSVGGGFGQISSTVINQWAETAVSNYRGWFNAVAFHENRLWFGGSPSLPDHLWASKPGIYLNF
;
A
#
# COMPACT_ATOMS: atom_id res chain seq x y z
N MET A 1 47.62 42.52 32.78
CA MET A 1 47.80 41.35 31.88
C MET A 1 47.49 41.77 30.46
N PRO A 2 48.35 41.53 29.48
CA PRO A 2 48.03 41.84 28.10
C PRO A 2 46.88 40.91 27.65
N LYS A 3 45.84 41.48 27.00
CA LYS A 3 44.75 40.71 26.44
C LYS A 3 45.27 39.98 25.18
N VAL A 4 45.37 38.69 25.24
CA VAL A 4 45.67 37.85 24.06
C VAL A 4 44.46 37.85 23.13
N LYS A 5 44.59 38.37 21.91
CA LYS A 5 43.60 38.28 20.88
C LYS A 5 43.80 36.96 20.16
N LEU A 6 42.83 36.04 20.26
CA LEU A 6 42.77 34.81 19.44
C LEU A 6 42.17 35.18 18.09
N PRO A 7 42.86 35.02 16.96
CA PRO A 7 42.29 35.23 15.67
C PRO A 7 41.39 34.05 15.31
N PHE A 8 40.16 34.30 14.85
CA PHE A 8 39.28 33.35 14.17
C PHE A 8 39.43 33.58 12.67
N ASN A 9 40.02 32.63 11.98
CA ASN A 9 40.36 32.77 10.58
C ASN A 9 39.41 32.04 9.64
N THR A 10 38.56 31.19 10.17
CA THR A 10 37.64 30.35 9.38
C THR A 10 36.38 30.02 10.19
N PHE A 11 35.27 29.78 9.48
CA PHE A 11 34.00 29.35 10.03
C PHE A 11 33.51 28.03 9.38
N GLU A 12 34.43 27.22 8.84
CA GLU A 12 34.13 25.98 8.11
C GLU A 12 33.25 25.01 8.90
N SER A 13 33.40 25.00 10.24
CA SER A 13 32.59 24.17 11.14
C SER A 13 31.20 24.73 11.42
N GLY A 14 30.85 25.91 10.85
CA GLY A 14 29.52 26.49 11.00
C GLY A 14 29.19 26.96 12.41
N GLU A 15 27.95 26.77 12.82
CA GLU A 15 27.44 27.13 14.14
C GLU A 15 27.65 25.99 15.14
N ALA A 16 28.37 26.24 16.22
CA ALA A 16 28.62 25.25 17.26
C ALA A 16 27.47 25.16 18.26
N SER A 17 27.15 23.94 18.68
CA SER A 17 26.18 23.70 19.76
C SER A 17 26.57 24.44 21.05
N PRO A 18 25.61 24.98 21.79
CA PRO A 18 25.89 25.60 23.11
C PRO A 18 26.66 24.69 24.09
N SER A 19 26.44 23.39 24.00
CA SER A 19 27.17 22.39 24.81
C SER A 19 28.67 22.28 24.46
N PHE A 20 29.05 22.78 23.29
CA PHE A 20 30.43 22.76 22.81
C PHE A 20 31.22 24.04 23.17
N SER A 21 30.54 25.05 23.75
CA SER A 21 31.12 26.38 24.01
C SER A 21 32.28 26.37 24.99
N SER A 22 32.44 25.35 25.84
CA SER A 22 33.56 25.19 26.82
C SER A 22 34.75 24.41 26.26
N ARG A 23 34.63 23.79 25.07
CA ARG A 23 35.67 22.94 24.46
C ARG A 23 36.67 23.74 23.64
N THR A 24 37.37 24.68 24.31
CA THR A 24 38.39 25.55 23.68
C THR A 24 39.64 24.78 23.19
N ASP A 25 39.78 23.54 23.65
CA ASP A 25 40.83 22.60 23.28
C ASP A 25 40.62 22.01 21.85
N SER A 26 39.39 21.99 21.38
CA SER A 26 39.07 21.40 20.09
C SER A 26 39.39 22.34 18.92
N PRO A 27 39.95 21.83 17.81
CA PRO A 27 40.11 22.57 16.55
C PRO A 27 38.78 23.13 16.00
N ILE A 28 37.69 22.37 16.14
CA ILE A 28 36.35 22.75 15.71
C ILE A 28 35.88 24.03 16.41
N PHE A 29 36.24 24.22 17.70
CA PHE A 29 35.90 25.46 18.41
C PHE A 29 36.47 26.69 17.74
N LYS A 30 37.69 26.61 17.21
CA LYS A 30 38.39 27.73 16.52
C LYS A 30 37.87 27.97 15.11
N GLN A 31 37.16 27.03 14.55
CA GLN A 31 36.59 27.04 13.20
C GLN A 31 35.08 27.22 13.20
N SER A 32 34.47 27.46 14.37
CA SER A 32 33.03 27.62 14.52
C SER A 32 32.64 28.98 15.04
N ALA A 33 31.38 29.35 14.82
CA ALA A 33 30.78 30.53 15.44
C ALA A 33 29.72 30.13 16.46
N LYS A 34 29.47 30.98 17.43
CA LYS A 34 28.36 30.80 18.38
C LYS A 34 27.01 30.91 17.70
N GLN A 35 26.91 31.75 16.68
CA GLN A 35 25.69 31.97 15.93
C GLN A 35 26.02 32.55 14.54
N ILE A 36 25.38 32.00 13.52
CA ILE A 36 25.48 32.47 12.12
C ILE A 36 24.06 32.73 11.64
N ARG A 37 23.67 34.00 11.50
CA ARG A 37 22.35 34.39 11.01
C ARG A 37 22.46 35.14 9.70
N ASN A 38 21.61 34.74 8.71
CA ASN A 38 21.53 35.35 7.39
C ASN A 38 22.89 35.39 6.66
N MET A 39 23.74 34.38 6.91
CA MET A 39 25.04 34.20 6.25
C MET A 39 25.15 32.76 5.75
N ILE A 40 25.94 32.60 4.69
CA ILE A 40 26.29 31.30 4.11
C ILE A 40 27.79 31.12 4.37
N VAL A 41 28.12 29.98 4.97
CA VAL A 41 29.53 29.57 5.17
C VAL A 41 30.07 29.11 3.81
N MET A 42 31.23 29.65 3.43
CA MET A 42 31.91 29.31 2.19
C MET A 42 32.90 28.17 2.44
N SER A 43 33.16 27.39 1.42
CA SER A 43 34.13 26.28 1.47
C SER A 43 35.56 26.72 1.83
N GLU A 44 35.88 27.97 1.58
CA GLU A 44 37.17 28.59 1.89
C GLU A 44 37.24 29.13 3.32
N GLY A 45 36.25 28.84 4.15
CA GLY A 45 36.20 29.22 5.55
C GLY A 45 35.62 30.59 5.86
N GLY A 46 35.36 31.41 4.85
CA GLY A 46 34.68 32.69 4.98
C GLY A 46 33.18 32.59 5.18
N VAL A 47 32.54 33.72 5.52
CA VAL A 47 31.06 33.81 5.55
C VAL A 47 30.62 34.92 4.58
N LYS A 48 29.59 34.64 3.80
CA LYS A 48 28.97 35.59 2.87
C LYS A 48 27.55 35.90 3.34
N LYS A 49 27.14 37.15 3.22
CA LYS A 49 25.76 37.54 3.48
C LYS A 49 24.83 36.78 2.53
N ARG A 50 23.78 36.21 3.08
CA ARG A 50 22.74 35.60 2.26
C ARG A 50 22.14 36.60 1.29
N PRO A 51 21.88 36.24 0.04
CA PRO A 51 21.12 37.09 -0.89
C PRO A 51 19.79 37.50 -0.31
N GLY A 52 19.30 38.65 -0.71
CA GLY A 52 17.93 39.09 -0.39
C GLY A 52 16.87 38.12 -0.99
N LEU A 53 15.68 38.18 -0.49
CA LEU A 53 14.52 37.52 -1.11
C LEU A 53 14.08 38.38 -2.31
N LYS A 54 13.87 37.73 -3.44
CA LYS A 54 13.23 38.33 -4.63
C LYS A 54 11.80 37.83 -4.70
N TYR A 55 10.84 38.72 -4.92
CA TYR A 55 9.46 38.32 -5.19
C TYR A 55 9.42 37.61 -6.56
N ALA A 56 8.92 36.39 -6.57
CA ALA A 56 8.92 35.53 -7.75
C ALA A 56 7.76 35.79 -8.72
N GLY A 57 6.92 36.80 -8.45
CA GLY A 57 5.80 37.17 -9.33
C GLY A 57 4.49 36.40 -9.09
N VAL A 58 4.47 35.49 -8.12
CA VAL A 58 3.31 34.60 -7.88
C VAL A 58 2.77 34.80 -6.48
N LYS A 59 1.44 34.92 -6.37
CA LYS A 59 0.72 34.91 -5.09
C LYS A 59 0.06 33.56 -4.90
N VAL A 60 0.33 32.93 -3.78
CA VAL A 60 -0.29 31.67 -3.33
C VAL A 60 -0.95 31.84 -1.97
N ALA A 61 -1.78 30.92 -1.55
CA ALA A 61 -2.39 30.93 -0.22
C ALA A 61 -1.31 30.82 0.87
N SER A 62 -1.63 31.30 2.08
CA SER A 62 -0.68 31.30 3.22
C SER A 62 -0.31 29.89 3.72
N ASP A 63 -1.15 28.92 3.43
CA ASP A 63 -1.02 27.50 3.78
C ASP A 63 -0.54 26.63 2.60
N ALA A 64 -0.23 27.25 1.45
CA ALA A 64 0.32 26.53 0.30
C ALA A 64 1.68 25.91 0.62
N ILE A 65 1.93 24.74 0.03
CA ILE A 65 3.23 24.07 0.09
C ILE A 65 3.87 24.07 -1.31
N ALA A 66 5.20 24.18 -1.34
CA ALA A 66 6.00 24.16 -2.56
C ALA A 66 6.90 22.92 -2.55
N ILE A 67 6.83 22.14 -3.61
CA ILE A 67 7.56 20.87 -3.79
C ILE A 67 8.50 21.05 -4.98
N PRO A 68 9.82 20.84 -4.82
CA PRO A 68 10.74 20.81 -5.95
C PRO A 68 10.45 19.59 -6.84
N PHE A 69 10.45 19.81 -8.15
CA PHE A 69 10.31 18.76 -9.14
C PHE A 69 11.44 18.90 -10.15
N VAL A 70 12.35 17.92 -10.16
CA VAL A 70 13.55 17.93 -11.00
C VAL A 70 13.44 16.83 -12.04
N PHE A 71 13.14 17.20 -13.28
CA PHE A 71 13.10 16.25 -14.39
C PHE A 71 14.51 16.05 -14.98
N SER A 72 15.24 17.14 -15.19
CA SER A 72 16.62 17.13 -15.66
C SER A 72 17.39 18.31 -15.07
N THR A 73 18.68 18.44 -15.41
CA THR A 73 19.51 19.61 -15.04
C THR A 73 18.96 20.91 -15.61
N ASP A 74 18.36 20.85 -16.78
CA ASP A 74 17.88 22.01 -17.54
C ASP A 74 16.38 22.25 -17.36
N GLU A 75 15.63 21.24 -16.90
CA GLU A 75 14.19 21.29 -16.68
C GLU A 75 13.87 21.03 -15.21
N GLN A 76 13.67 22.11 -14.48
CA GLN A 76 13.30 22.10 -13.06
C GLN A 76 12.04 22.92 -12.86
N TYR A 77 11.17 22.41 -11.97
CA TYR A 77 9.90 23.01 -11.67
C TYR A 77 9.69 23.13 -10.16
N ILE A 78 8.76 23.99 -9.78
CA ILE A 78 8.19 24.05 -8.45
C ILE A 78 6.71 23.71 -8.56
N ILE A 79 6.31 22.60 -7.95
CA ILE A 79 4.92 22.21 -7.84
C ILE A 79 4.37 22.85 -6.57
N VAL A 80 3.33 23.65 -6.70
CA VAL A 80 2.67 24.31 -5.58
C VAL A 80 1.28 23.73 -5.38
N ILE A 81 1.05 23.14 -4.20
CA ILE A 81 -0.27 22.72 -3.75
C ILE A 81 -0.91 23.90 -3.01
N ASP A 82 -1.94 24.44 -3.61
CA ASP A 82 -2.68 25.63 -3.16
C ASP A 82 -4.14 25.26 -2.84
N SER A 83 -4.97 26.20 -2.50
CA SER A 83 -6.39 25.99 -2.20
C SER A 83 -7.13 25.47 -3.43
N GLY A 84 -7.50 24.16 -3.38
CA GLY A 84 -8.28 23.50 -4.43
C GLY A 84 -7.56 23.32 -5.78
N ASN A 85 -6.24 23.56 -5.85
CA ASN A 85 -5.48 23.35 -7.09
C ASN A 85 -4.03 22.92 -6.83
N ILE A 86 -3.40 22.45 -7.89
CA ILE A 86 -1.96 22.19 -8.01
C ILE A 86 -1.44 23.03 -9.19
N LYS A 87 -0.34 23.71 -8.99
CA LYS A 87 0.27 24.58 -9.99
C LYS A 87 1.71 24.16 -10.25
N ALA A 88 2.08 24.06 -11.50
CA ALA A 88 3.46 23.86 -11.92
C ALA A 88 4.09 25.18 -12.39
N PHE A 89 5.25 25.49 -11.84
CA PHE A 89 6.02 26.68 -12.23
C PHE A 89 7.39 26.24 -12.75
N SER A 90 7.76 26.71 -13.92
CA SER A 90 9.15 26.63 -14.39
C SER A 90 9.99 27.75 -13.78
N ILE A 91 11.31 27.50 -13.67
CA ILE A 91 12.26 28.48 -13.14
C ILE A 91 12.94 29.18 -14.33
N GLY A 92 12.68 30.47 -14.50
CA GLY A 92 13.30 31.28 -15.51
C GLY A 92 14.80 31.53 -15.24
N SER A 93 15.56 31.89 -16.27
CA SER A 93 16.99 32.19 -16.17
C SER A 93 17.31 33.33 -15.21
N ASP A 94 16.35 34.23 -14.96
CA ASP A 94 16.44 35.33 -13.99
C ASP A 94 16.02 34.91 -12.56
N GLY A 95 15.67 33.66 -12.35
CA GLY A 95 15.13 33.08 -11.08
C GLY A 95 13.68 33.46 -10.81
N GLY A 96 12.98 34.05 -11.78
CA GLY A 96 11.54 34.25 -11.71
C GLY A 96 10.79 32.95 -11.94
N LEU A 97 9.56 32.85 -11.40
CA LEU A 97 8.66 31.71 -11.61
C LEU A 97 7.67 32.04 -12.72
N LEU A 98 7.56 31.15 -13.70
CA LEU A 98 6.58 31.21 -14.76
C LEU A 98 5.58 30.08 -14.56
N LEU A 99 4.29 30.39 -14.39
CA LEU A 99 3.23 29.39 -14.34
C LEU A 99 3.14 28.71 -15.70
N VAL A 100 3.27 27.37 -15.69
CA VAL A 100 3.24 26.55 -16.91
C VAL A 100 1.99 25.67 -16.96
N ASP A 101 1.43 25.33 -15.77
CA ASP A 101 0.23 24.50 -15.70
C ASP A 101 -0.55 24.70 -14.40
N THR A 102 -1.85 24.37 -14.43
CA THR A 102 -2.75 24.39 -13.25
C THR A 102 -3.83 23.36 -13.39
N ASP A 103 -3.82 22.35 -12.49
CA ASP A 103 -4.89 21.38 -12.33
C ASP A 103 -5.77 21.72 -11.13
N THR A 104 -7.07 21.54 -11.29
CA THR A 104 -8.08 21.72 -10.23
C THR A 104 -8.78 20.41 -9.86
N ARG A 105 -8.56 19.35 -10.62
CA ARG A 105 -9.22 18.05 -10.50
C ARG A 105 -8.27 16.90 -10.71
N ILE A 106 -8.69 15.71 -10.27
CA ILE A 106 -8.00 14.44 -10.53
C ILE A 106 -8.45 13.93 -11.89
N TYR A 107 -7.52 13.71 -12.80
CA TYR A 107 -7.78 13.11 -14.09
C TYR A 107 -8.02 11.61 -13.96
N ASP A 108 -9.15 11.12 -14.43
CA ASP A 108 -9.52 9.69 -14.42
C ASP A 108 -9.71 9.09 -15.83
N GLY A 109 -9.62 9.92 -16.86
CA GLY A 109 -9.81 9.53 -18.25
C GLY A 109 -11.23 9.74 -18.74
N THR A 110 -12.11 10.32 -17.93
CA THR A 110 -13.50 10.68 -18.23
C THR A 110 -13.73 12.17 -18.00
N ASP A 111 -14.90 12.69 -18.38
CA ASP A 111 -15.29 14.08 -18.15
C ASP A 111 -15.79 14.34 -16.72
N ASP A 112 -15.96 13.30 -15.91
CA ASP A 112 -16.48 13.36 -14.54
C ASP A 112 -15.33 13.25 -13.53
N GLU A 113 -14.46 14.26 -13.52
CA GLU A 113 -13.27 14.33 -12.69
C GLU A 113 -13.59 14.73 -11.25
N ASP A 114 -13.00 14.06 -10.29
CA ASP A 114 -13.10 14.40 -8.86
C ASP A 114 -12.26 15.62 -8.50
N ASP A 115 -12.73 16.38 -7.51
CA ASP A 115 -11.97 17.48 -6.92
C ASP A 115 -10.68 16.97 -6.26
N LEU A 116 -9.65 17.82 -6.23
CA LEU A 116 -8.41 17.54 -5.50
C LEU A 116 -8.70 17.46 -3.99
N PRO A 117 -8.13 16.48 -3.26
CA PRO A 117 -8.45 16.24 -1.85
C PRO A 117 -8.25 17.46 -0.94
N TRP A 118 -7.25 18.28 -1.23
CA TRP A 118 -6.97 19.49 -0.44
C TRP A 118 -7.90 20.69 -0.76
N ASN A 119 -8.94 20.48 -1.56
CA ASN A 119 -10.09 21.36 -1.62
C ASN A 119 -10.90 21.29 -0.31
N ASP A 120 -10.85 20.15 0.39
CA ASP A 120 -11.37 19.99 1.75
C ASP A 120 -10.45 20.71 2.76
N SER A 121 -11.01 21.68 3.50
CA SER A 121 -10.30 22.43 4.54
C SER A 121 -9.80 21.57 5.72
N SER A 122 -10.29 20.34 5.86
CA SER A 122 -9.83 19.39 6.89
C SER A 122 -8.48 18.76 6.55
N ILE A 123 -7.97 18.96 5.32
CA ILE A 123 -6.67 18.44 4.88
C ILE A 123 -5.59 19.48 5.14
N ASP A 124 -4.69 19.22 6.09
CA ASP A 124 -3.49 20.05 6.27
C ASP A 124 -2.47 19.72 5.18
N LYS A 125 -2.29 20.61 4.24
CA LYS A 125 -1.34 20.46 3.13
C LYS A 125 0.09 20.21 3.60
N LYS A 126 0.48 20.66 4.81
CA LYS A 126 1.81 20.45 5.39
C LYS A 126 2.07 19.00 5.81
N GLU A 127 1.01 18.22 5.96
CA GLU A 127 1.09 16.78 6.26
C GLU A 127 1.23 15.92 5.00
N ILE A 128 1.04 16.51 3.80
CA ILE A 128 1.29 15.80 2.54
C ILE A 128 2.77 15.43 2.47
N ARG A 129 3.04 14.16 2.21
CA ARG A 129 4.38 13.62 1.96
C ARG A 129 4.50 13.26 0.50
N TYR A 130 5.71 13.32 -0.02
CA TYR A 130 5.94 13.10 -1.44
C TYR A 130 7.28 12.39 -1.70
N ALA A 131 7.33 11.70 -2.83
CA ALA A 131 8.56 11.16 -3.40
C ALA A 131 8.51 11.29 -4.92
N GLN A 132 9.64 11.64 -5.52
CA GLN A 132 9.78 11.79 -6.96
C GLN A 132 10.71 10.73 -7.53
N SER A 133 10.36 10.21 -8.70
CA SER A 133 11.25 9.40 -9.54
C SER A 133 11.00 9.77 -11.00
N GLY A 134 12.04 10.34 -11.66
CA GLY A 134 11.95 10.81 -13.04
C GLY A 134 10.84 11.85 -13.23
N ASP A 135 9.92 11.56 -14.12
CA ASP A 135 8.77 12.40 -14.48
C ASP A 135 7.54 12.24 -13.58
N THR A 136 7.65 11.45 -12.51
CA THR A 136 6.53 11.09 -11.64
C THR A 136 6.80 11.51 -10.21
N LEU A 137 5.83 12.22 -9.61
CA LEU A 137 5.77 12.60 -8.21
C LEU A 137 4.58 11.88 -7.55
N ILE A 138 4.84 11.14 -6.49
CA ILE A 138 3.79 10.49 -5.70
C ILE A 138 3.50 11.34 -4.47
N LEU A 139 2.22 11.62 -4.24
CA LEU A 139 1.71 12.36 -3.08
C LEU A 139 0.91 11.41 -2.19
N VAL A 140 1.16 11.43 -0.89
CA VAL A 140 0.42 10.66 0.10
C VAL A 140 0.03 11.50 1.29
N HIS A 141 -1.11 11.15 1.87
CA HIS A 141 -1.63 11.72 3.10
C HIS A 141 -2.62 10.72 3.72
N TYR A 142 -2.65 10.61 5.04
CA TYR A 142 -3.45 9.59 5.74
C TYR A 142 -4.97 9.69 5.56
N LYS A 143 -5.48 10.79 5.01
CA LYS A 143 -6.93 11.01 4.78
C LYS A 143 -7.37 10.80 3.34
N PHE A 144 -6.46 10.65 2.38
CA PHE A 144 -6.84 10.45 0.99
C PHE A 144 -5.96 9.42 0.28
N GLU A 145 -6.57 8.82 -0.75
CA GLU A 145 -5.92 7.85 -1.64
C GLU A 145 -4.65 8.44 -2.27
N PRO A 146 -3.55 7.67 -2.36
CA PRO A 146 -2.32 8.14 -3.00
C PRO A 146 -2.56 8.70 -4.40
N LEU A 147 -1.97 9.86 -4.67
CA LEU A 147 -2.04 10.52 -5.97
C LEU A 147 -0.68 10.48 -6.67
N LYS A 148 -0.73 10.48 -7.98
CA LYS A 148 0.43 10.55 -8.87
C LYS A 148 0.33 11.83 -9.70
N VAL A 149 1.36 12.67 -9.66
CA VAL A 149 1.51 13.83 -10.54
C VAL A 149 2.57 13.46 -11.57
N THR A 150 2.19 13.44 -12.83
CA THR A 150 3.06 13.05 -13.95
C THR A 150 3.27 14.22 -14.89
N ARG A 151 4.53 14.51 -15.21
CA ARG A 151 4.90 15.45 -16.25
C ARG A 151 4.67 14.80 -17.63
N GLN A 152 3.71 15.29 -18.38
CA GLN A 152 3.44 14.84 -19.76
C GLN A 152 4.29 15.60 -20.78
N SER A 153 4.53 16.89 -20.54
CA SER A 153 5.38 17.76 -21.36
C SER A 153 5.97 18.91 -20.50
N ALA A 154 6.72 19.80 -21.11
CA ALA A 154 7.28 20.97 -20.42
C ALA A 154 6.20 21.93 -19.84
N SER A 155 4.97 21.84 -20.32
CA SER A 155 3.85 22.70 -19.93
C SER A 155 2.56 21.93 -19.63
N ASP A 156 2.66 20.61 -19.37
CA ASP A 156 1.50 19.77 -19.11
C ASP A 156 1.84 18.79 -17.98
N PHE A 157 1.16 18.92 -16.87
CA PHE A 157 1.24 18.05 -15.70
C PHE A 157 -0.16 17.49 -15.44
N ARG A 158 -0.21 16.24 -15.02
CA ARG A 158 -1.48 15.56 -14.79
C ARG A 158 -1.52 14.93 -13.42
N VAL A 159 -2.59 15.17 -12.68
CA VAL A 159 -2.87 14.54 -11.38
C VAL A 159 -3.80 13.36 -11.58
N GLU A 160 -3.39 12.18 -11.16
CA GLU A 160 -4.15 10.93 -11.27
C GLU A 160 -4.15 10.18 -9.93
N ARG A 161 -5.16 9.33 -9.70
CA ARG A 161 -5.10 8.35 -8.62
C ARG A 161 -3.98 7.35 -8.88
N LEU A 162 -3.24 6.99 -7.85
CA LEU A 162 -2.22 5.94 -7.97
C LEU A 162 -2.92 4.59 -8.14
N LYS A 163 -2.78 3.98 -9.30
CA LYS A 163 -3.33 2.64 -9.58
C LYS A 163 -2.24 1.60 -9.43
N PHE A 164 -2.49 0.61 -8.57
CA PHE A 164 -1.61 -0.54 -8.42
C PHE A 164 -1.73 -1.48 -9.61
N ASP A 165 -0.69 -2.26 -9.88
CA ASP A 165 -0.69 -3.25 -10.94
C ASP A 165 -1.82 -4.27 -10.73
N GLN A 166 -2.41 -4.69 -11.83
CA GLN A 166 -3.43 -5.74 -11.84
C GLN A 166 -2.95 -6.93 -12.65
N THR A 167 -3.37 -8.13 -12.28
CA THR A 167 -3.20 -9.29 -13.15
C THR A 167 -3.93 -9.06 -14.46
N ARG A 168 -3.45 -9.71 -15.55
CA ARG A 168 -4.01 -9.57 -16.89
C ARG A 168 -5.52 -9.86 -16.95
N ASP A 169 -5.99 -10.74 -16.06
CA ASP A 169 -7.40 -11.14 -15.98
C ASP A 169 -8.21 -10.24 -15.03
N GLN A 170 -7.63 -9.15 -14.53
CA GLN A 170 -8.20 -8.25 -13.51
C GLN A 170 -8.61 -8.94 -12.20
N ASN A 171 -8.08 -10.14 -11.96
CA ASN A 171 -8.49 -11.00 -10.85
C ASN A 171 -7.84 -10.64 -9.52
N LYS A 172 -6.73 -9.90 -9.56
CA LYS A 172 -6.00 -9.47 -8.36
C LYS A 172 -5.32 -8.13 -8.60
N ILE A 173 -5.53 -7.20 -7.69
CA ILE A 173 -4.76 -5.95 -7.59
C ILE A 173 -3.57 -6.22 -6.67
N HIS A 174 -2.37 -5.91 -7.13
CA HIS A 174 -1.12 -6.07 -6.38
C HIS A 174 -0.87 -4.88 -5.46
N GLN A 175 -1.76 -4.65 -4.52
CA GLN A 175 -1.67 -3.63 -3.47
C GLN A 175 -1.38 -4.30 -2.12
N PRO A 176 -0.93 -3.55 -1.11
CA PRO A 176 -0.75 -4.10 0.22
C PRO A 176 -2.06 -4.62 0.81
N TYR A 177 -2.05 -5.89 1.27
CA TYR A 177 -3.13 -6.50 2.03
C TYR A 177 -2.67 -6.78 3.46
N PHE A 178 -3.60 -6.80 4.39
CA PHE A 178 -3.35 -7.11 5.78
C PHE A 178 -4.50 -7.90 6.41
N ALA A 179 -4.17 -8.85 7.27
CA ALA A 179 -5.14 -9.63 8.03
C ALA A 179 -5.49 -8.89 9.33
N PHE A 180 -6.54 -8.08 9.31
CA PHE A 180 -7.00 -7.32 10.48
C PHE A 180 -7.85 -8.16 11.44
N GLN A 181 -8.30 -9.32 11.01
CA GLN A 181 -9.12 -10.25 11.78
C GLN A 181 -8.30 -11.04 12.79
N SER A 182 -8.99 -11.65 13.76
CA SER A 182 -8.41 -12.63 14.68
C SER A 182 -7.88 -13.85 13.91
N PRO A 183 -6.87 -14.58 14.42
CA PRO A 183 -6.20 -15.66 13.69
C PRO A 183 -7.11 -16.76 13.16
N ASN A 184 -8.21 -17.08 13.87
CA ASN A 184 -9.15 -18.13 13.50
C ASN A 184 -10.49 -17.58 12.97
N ALA A 185 -10.56 -16.28 12.68
CA ALA A 185 -11.77 -15.69 12.14
C ALA A 185 -11.99 -16.13 10.69
N THR A 186 -13.18 -16.62 10.41
CA THR A 186 -13.62 -17.05 9.08
C THR A 186 -14.57 -16.03 8.47
N ILE A 187 -14.64 -16.04 7.15
CA ILE A 187 -15.64 -15.33 6.36
C ILE A 187 -16.45 -16.35 5.56
N THR A 188 -17.76 -16.29 5.64
CA THR A 188 -18.65 -17.11 4.81
C THR A 188 -19.19 -16.29 3.67
N ILE A 189 -19.32 -16.90 2.50
CA ILE A 189 -19.91 -16.28 1.31
C ILE A 189 -21.13 -17.10 0.85
N ASN A 190 -22.19 -16.41 0.45
CA ASN A 190 -23.43 -17.08 0.01
C ASN A 190 -23.28 -17.82 -1.33
N SER A 191 -22.25 -17.52 -2.12
CA SER A 191 -21.93 -18.22 -3.37
C SER A 191 -20.45 -18.06 -3.69
N ILE A 192 -19.78 -19.16 -4.01
CA ILE A 192 -18.37 -19.22 -4.39
C ILE A 192 -18.10 -18.72 -5.81
N SER A 193 -19.14 -18.64 -6.65
CA SER A 193 -18.98 -18.21 -8.05
C SER A 193 -18.89 -16.70 -8.17
N ALA A 194 -18.05 -16.23 -9.07
CA ALA A 194 -17.88 -14.83 -9.42
C ALA A 194 -19.23 -14.13 -9.65
N GLY A 195 -19.32 -12.85 -9.33
CA GLY A 195 -20.52 -12.05 -9.56
C GLY A 195 -20.73 -10.94 -8.56
N ALA A 196 -21.65 -10.04 -8.89
CA ALA A 196 -22.08 -8.96 -8.03
C ALA A 196 -23.15 -9.43 -7.03
N GLY A 197 -23.36 -8.65 -5.95
CA GLY A 197 -24.39 -8.90 -4.95
C GLY A 197 -24.13 -10.14 -4.10
N ARG A 198 -22.89 -10.58 -3.98
CA ARG A 198 -22.51 -11.64 -3.06
C ARG A 198 -22.55 -11.11 -1.62
N THR A 199 -23.13 -11.89 -0.71
CA THR A 199 -23.13 -11.55 0.71
C THR A 199 -22.01 -12.29 1.40
N VAL A 200 -21.18 -11.57 2.13
CA VAL A 200 -20.15 -12.12 3.00
C VAL A 200 -20.54 -11.89 4.46
N THR A 201 -20.26 -12.86 5.32
CA THR A 201 -20.52 -12.80 6.75
C THR A 201 -19.28 -13.24 7.51
N THR A 202 -18.79 -12.42 8.42
CA THR A 202 -17.63 -12.71 9.26
C THR A 202 -18.05 -13.37 10.56
N SER A 203 -17.20 -14.25 11.12
CA SER A 203 -17.42 -14.91 12.40
C SER A 203 -17.28 -13.96 13.60
N GLU A 204 -16.78 -12.75 13.39
CA GLU A 204 -16.60 -11.72 14.42
C GLU A 204 -17.03 -10.34 13.89
N ASN A 205 -17.12 -9.34 14.78
CA ASN A 205 -17.36 -7.95 14.38
C ASN A 205 -16.15 -7.41 13.62
N TYR A 206 -16.32 -7.14 12.35
CA TYR A 206 -15.24 -6.76 11.45
C TYR A 206 -15.52 -5.48 10.66
N PHE A 207 -16.71 -5.38 10.07
CA PHE A 207 -17.06 -4.26 9.21
C PHE A 207 -17.47 -3.03 10.04
N GLY A 208 -16.85 -1.90 9.75
CA GLY A 208 -17.19 -0.62 10.38
C GLY A 208 -17.97 0.27 9.42
N GLY A 209 -18.91 1.03 9.95
CA GLY A 209 -19.69 2.12 9.34
C GLY A 209 -20.04 1.98 7.86
N SER A 210 -21.28 2.02 7.49
CA SER A 210 -21.82 1.59 6.18
C SER A 210 -21.14 2.23 4.94
N SER A 211 -20.74 3.50 4.99
CA SER A 211 -20.15 4.18 3.83
C SER A 211 -18.62 4.14 3.82
N ALA A 212 -17.97 4.19 4.98
CA ALA A 212 -16.51 4.28 5.06
C ALA A 212 -15.80 3.00 4.60
N HIS A 213 -16.39 1.82 4.84
CA HIS A 213 -15.81 0.52 4.45
C HIS A 213 -16.15 0.11 3.02
N SER A 214 -17.09 0.81 2.37
CA SER A 214 -17.39 0.59 0.95
C SER A 214 -16.21 1.00 0.08
N GLY A 215 -15.94 0.22 -0.96
CA GLY A 215 -14.81 0.43 -1.87
C GLY A 215 -13.53 -0.33 -1.51
N ALA A 216 -13.38 -0.78 -0.25
CA ALA A 216 -12.25 -1.61 0.15
C ALA A 216 -12.29 -2.99 -0.55
N TYR A 217 -11.11 -3.59 -0.74
CA TYR A 217 -11.01 -4.92 -1.35
C TYR A 217 -10.69 -5.96 -0.30
N LEU A 218 -11.30 -7.12 -0.46
CA LEU A 218 -11.00 -8.34 0.29
C LEU A 218 -10.26 -9.32 -0.63
N LEU A 219 -9.23 -9.93 -0.12
CA LEU A 219 -8.61 -11.10 -0.70
C LEU A 219 -9.21 -12.32 -0.01
N LEU A 220 -9.98 -13.12 -0.73
CA LEU A 220 -10.69 -14.30 -0.23
C LEU A 220 -9.98 -15.55 -0.79
N GLY A 221 -9.01 -16.09 -0.04
CA GLY A 221 -8.07 -17.06 -0.58
C GLY A 221 -7.25 -16.46 -1.73
N THR A 222 -7.39 -17.02 -2.92
CA THR A 222 -6.73 -16.51 -4.14
C THR A 222 -7.60 -15.51 -4.92
N SER A 223 -8.83 -15.25 -4.47
CA SER A 223 -9.84 -14.47 -5.16
C SER A 223 -10.01 -13.09 -4.57
N MET A 224 -10.29 -12.10 -5.40
CA MET A 224 -10.50 -10.72 -4.98
C MET A 224 -12.00 -10.39 -4.98
N ALA A 225 -12.43 -9.69 -3.94
CA ALA A 225 -13.77 -9.12 -3.85
C ALA A 225 -13.71 -7.64 -3.48
N ARG A 226 -14.64 -6.83 -3.97
CA ARG A 226 -14.79 -5.42 -3.59
C ARG A 226 -16.05 -5.23 -2.77
N ILE A 227 -15.94 -4.61 -1.62
CA ILE A 227 -17.08 -4.26 -0.77
C ILE A 227 -17.88 -3.16 -1.46
N THR A 228 -19.18 -3.40 -1.68
CA THR A 228 -20.11 -2.42 -2.28
C THR A 228 -21.00 -1.76 -1.24
N SER A 229 -21.35 -2.49 -0.17
CA SER A 229 -22.10 -1.94 0.96
C SER A 229 -21.90 -2.80 2.21
N VAL A 230 -22.07 -2.18 3.37
CA VAL A 230 -22.00 -2.84 4.68
C VAL A 230 -23.40 -2.82 5.30
N GLN A 231 -23.90 -3.98 5.69
CA GLN A 231 -25.22 -4.13 6.32
C GLN A 231 -25.14 -4.13 7.85
N SER A 232 -24.07 -4.72 8.41
CA SER A 232 -23.84 -4.80 9.86
C SER A 232 -22.35 -4.92 10.16
N ALA A 233 -22.00 -4.98 11.44
CA ALA A 233 -20.62 -5.23 11.85
C ALA A 233 -20.06 -6.59 11.38
N THR A 234 -20.93 -7.54 11.04
CA THR A 234 -20.54 -8.87 10.59
C THR A 234 -20.92 -9.16 9.14
N GLN A 235 -21.62 -8.26 8.45
CA GLN A 235 -22.16 -8.57 7.11
C GLN A 235 -21.92 -7.44 6.12
N ALA A 236 -21.46 -7.81 4.91
CA ALA A 236 -21.25 -6.91 3.79
C ALA A 236 -21.69 -7.55 2.47
N THR A 237 -22.04 -6.68 1.49
CA THR A 237 -22.23 -7.10 0.09
C THR A 237 -20.98 -6.77 -0.70
N VAL A 238 -20.59 -7.72 -1.57
CA VAL A 238 -19.37 -7.60 -2.38
C VAL A 238 -19.64 -7.92 -3.86
N ILE A 239 -18.74 -7.47 -4.71
CA ILE A 239 -18.54 -8.00 -6.06
C ILE A 239 -17.37 -8.97 -5.96
N LEU A 240 -17.60 -10.24 -6.25
CA LEU A 240 -16.56 -11.27 -6.34
C LEU A 240 -16.09 -11.35 -7.80
N TYR A 241 -14.81 -11.07 -8.06
CA TYR A 241 -14.28 -10.95 -9.43
C TYR A 241 -13.96 -12.29 -10.08
N ASN A 242 -13.63 -13.29 -9.29
CA ASN A 242 -13.40 -14.67 -9.74
C ASN A 242 -13.86 -15.65 -8.64
N ASP A 243 -14.05 -16.91 -9.02
CA ASP A 243 -14.53 -17.95 -8.11
C ASP A 243 -13.63 -18.05 -6.87
N ALA A 244 -14.24 -18.10 -5.69
CA ALA A 244 -13.52 -18.17 -4.44
C ALA A 244 -12.79 -19.51 -4.29
N LYS A 245 -11.46 -19.47 -4.23
CA LYS A 245 -10.58 -20.63 -4.04
C LYS A 245 -9.57 -20.34 -2.96
N GLN A 246 -9.21 -21.38 -2.23
CA GLN A 246 -8.16 -21.34 -1.21
C GLN A 246 -7.10 -22.38 -1.54
N ASP A 247 -5.84 -22.09 -1.25
CA ASP A 247 -4.76 -23.03 -1.45
C ASP A 247 -4.72 -24.07 -0.33
N LEU A 248 -4.61 -25.34 -0.67
CA LEU A 248 -4.35 -26.41 0.27
C LEU A 248 -2.86 -26.47 0.61
N PRO A 249 -2.48 -26.99 1.78
CA PRO A 249 -1.09 -27.32 2.07
C PRO A 249 -0.51 -28.28 1.03
N ILE A 250 0.81 -28.35 0.97
CA ILE A 250 1.51 -29.34 0.12
C ILE A 250 1.20 -30.74 0.60
N ASN A 251 0.80 -31.64 -0.31
CA ASN A 251 0.46 -33.02 -0.03
C ASN A 251 -0.69 -33.18 1.02
N PRO A 252 -1.85 -32.56 0.79
CA PRO A 252 -2.91 -32.49 1.79
C PRO A 252 -3.68 -33.80 1.93
N VAL A 253 -3.50 -34.75 1.00
CA VAL A 253 -4.31 -35.97 0.89
C VAL A 253 -3.67 -37.11 1.68
N THR A 254 -4.48 -37.79 2.52
CA THR A 254 -4.09 -39.02 3.19
C THR A 254 -5.08 -40.14 2.84
N THR A 255 -4.55 -41.27 2.38
CA THR A 255 -5.32 -42.49 2.03
C THR A 255 -5.00 -43.64 2.99
N VAL A 256 -5.94 -44.56 3.11
CA VAL A 256 -5.77 -45.81 3.88
C VAL A 256 -6.05 -46.98 2.94
N ASN A 257 -5.15 -47.95 2.90
CA ASN A 257 -5.30 -49.14 2.05
C ASN A 257 -6.66 -49.85 2.24
N GLY A 258 -7.33 -50.11 1.14
CA GLY A 258 -8.67 -50.73 1.13
C GLY A 258 -9.82 -49.80 1.43
N SER A 259 -9.60 -48.54 1.75
CA SER A 259 -10.63 -47.53 2.06
C SER A 259 -10.89 -46.58 0.89
N ASN A 260 -12.15 -46.23 0.68
CA ASN A 260 -12.57 -45.16 -0.23
C ASN A 260 -12.77 -43.80 0.50
N ILE A 261 -12.52 -43.77 1.81
CA ILE A 261 -12.55 -42.54 2.60
C ILE A 261 -11.14 -41.89 2.52
N VAL A 262 -11.10 -40.68 1.99
CA VAL A 262 -9.91 -39.87 1.88
C VAL A 262 -9.96 -38.79 2.93
N ARG A 263 -8.82 -38.46 3.55
CA ARG A 263 -8.69 -37.35 4.49
C ARG A 263 -7.94 -36.21 3.83
N ILE A 264 -8.39 -34.99 4.08
CA ILE A 264 -7.74 -33.76 3.63
C ILE A 264 -7.30 -32.96 4.86
N THR A 265 -6.04 -32.60 4.88
CA THR A 265 -5.50 -31.62 5.84
C THR A 265 -5.68 -30.22 5.27
N PHE A 266 -6.46 -29.40 5.97
CA PHE A 266 -6.71 -28.00 5.62
C PHE A 266 -6.92 -27.19 6.92
N PRO A 267 -5.85 -26.55 7.44
CA PRO A 267 -5.86 -25.91 8.76
C PRO A 267 -6.98 -24.89 8.94
N ASN A 268 -7.63 -24.94 10.10
CA ASN A 268 -8.74 -24.05 10.52
C ASN A 268 -9.86 -23.96 9.49
N HIS A 269 -10.22 -25.06 8.85
CA HIS A 269 -11.10 -25.07 7.67
C HIS A 269 -12.55 -24.64 7.97
N GLY A 270 -13.03 -24.72 9.20
CA GLY A 270 -14.39 -24.30 9.58
C GLY A 270 -15.52 -25.02 8.86
N LEU A 271 -15.24 -26.15 8.19
CA LEU A 271 -16.23 -26.96 7.49
C LEU A 271 -17.06 -27.78 8.46
N VAL A 272 -18.25 -28.19 8.02
CA VAL A 272 -19.13 -29.06 8.76
C VAL A 272 -19.52 -30.29 7.93
N THR A 273 -19.84 -31.39 8.61
CA THR A 273 -20.33 -32.63 7.96
C THR A 273 -21.56 -32.34 7.10
N GLY A 274 -21.56 -32.88 5.88
CA GLY A 274 -22.61 -32.69 4.89
C GLY A 274 -22.42 -31.47 3.99
N GLN A 275 -21.44 -30.61 4.27
CA GLN A 275 -21.10 -29.45 3.41
C GLN A 275 -20.48 -29.91 2.11
N THR A 276 -20.82 -29.24 1.01
CA THR A 276 -20.17 -29.45 -0.28
C THR A 276 -18.92 -28.58 -0.42
N VAL A 277 -17.82 -29.20 -0.86
CA VAL A 277 -16.58 -28.53 -1.25
C VAL A 277 -16.23 -28.93 -2.68
N ILE A 278 -15.43 -28.12 -3.37
CA ILE A 278 -14.91 -28.46 -4.70
C ILE A 278 -13.39 -28.45 -4.61
N LEU A 279 -12.78 -29.58 -4.95
CA LEU A 279 -11.33 -29.78 -4.94
C LEU A 279 -10.77 -29.67 -6.36
N TYR A 280 -9.57 -29.10 -6.48
CA TYR A 280 -8.91 -28.85 -7.76
C TYR A 280 -7.43 -29.14 -7.69
N GLY A 281 -6.89 -29.73 -8.77
CA GLY A 281 -5.47 -29.81 -9.03
C GLY A 281 -4.69 -30.77 -8.14
N LEU A 282 -5.38 -31.70 -7.47
CA LEU A 282 -4.73 -32.77 -6.71
C LEU A 282 -4.05 -33.77 -7.67
N SER A 283 -2.99 -34.41 -7.18
CA SER A 283 -2.28 -35.48 -7.88
C SER A 283 -2.71 -36.84 -7.36
N ASP A 284 -2.43 -37.92 -8.11
CA ASP A 284 -2.70 -39.30 -7.71
C ASP A 284 -2.08 -39.67 -6.36
N VAL A 285 -2.85 -40.33 -5.50
CA VAL A 285 -2.39 -40.76 -4.16
C VAL A 285 -2.94 -42.13 -3.82
N GLY A 286 -2.09 -43.03 -3.35
CA GLY A 286 -2.49 -44.35 -2.85
C GLY A 286 -3.24 -45.20 -3.87
N GLY A 287 -3.01 -44.96 -5.18
CA GLY A 287 -3.70 -45.63 -6.28
C GLY A 287 -5.05 -45.05 -6.62
N ILE A 288 -5.48 -43.95 -5.95
CA ILE A 288 -6.64 -43.17 -6.35
C ILE A 288 -6.18 -42.10 -7.32
N SER A 289 -6.83 -42.03 -8.49
CA SER A 289 -6.50 -41.03 -9.52
C SER A 289 -6.94 -39.63 -9.12
N ALA A 290 -6.23 -38.61 -9.60
CA ALA A 290 -6.58 -37.21 -9.46
C ALA A 290 -8.03 -36.90 -9.82
N SER A 291 -8.56 -37.51 -10.88
CA SER A 291 -9.96 -37.33 -11.31
C SER A 291 -11.01 -37.80 -10.30
N ASN A 292 -10.64 -38.69 -9.40
CA ASN A 292 -11.54 -39.13 -8.30
C ASN A 292 -11.30 -38.33 -7.02
N LEU A 293 -10.15 -37.69 -6.88
CA LEU A 293 -9.84 -36.79 -5.77
C LEU A 293 -10.45 -35.40 -5.99
N ASP A 294 -10.37 -34.90 -7.21
CA ASP A 294 -10.87 -33.59 -7.60
C ASP A 294 -12.40 -33.56 -7.80
N GLY A 295 -12.94 -32.35 -7.96
CA GLY A 295 -14.36 -32.11 -8.22
C GLY A 295 -15.19 -31.88 -6.97
N SER A 296 -16.52 -31.95 -7.14
CA SER A 296 -17.48 -31.71 -6.07
C SER A 296 -17.52 -32.88 -5.11
N GLN A 297 -17.19 -32.65 -3.85
CA GLN A 297 -17.14 -33.64 -2.77
C GLN A 297 -18.04 -33.20 -1.62
N THR A 298 -18.63 -34.16 -0.92
CA THR A 298 -19.39 -33.89 0.31
C THR A 298 -18.54 -34.28 1.51
N VAL A 299 -18.38 -33.36 2.45
CA VAL A 299 -17.68 -33.62 3.72
C VAL A 299 -18.43 -34.75 4.45
N PHE A 300 -17.76 -35.89 4.59
CA PHE A 300 -18.29 -37.07 5.24
C PHE A 300 -18.18 -36.96 6.75
N ASP A 301 -17.03 -36.53 7.24
CA ASP A 301 -16.75 -36.34 8.65
C ASP A 301 -15.70 -35.23 8.86
N VAL A 302 -15.84 -34.47 9.95
CA VAL A 302 -14.86 -33.49 10.43
C VAL A 302 -14.14 -34.11 11.62
N LEU A 303 -12.89 -34.47 11.43
CA LEU A 303 -12.06 -35.18 12.40
C LEU A 303 -11.55 -34.23 13.50
N ASP A 304 -11.12 -33.06 13.09
CA ASP A 304 -10.67 -31.97 13.96
C ASP A 304 -10.75 -30.63 13.19
N GLU A 305 -10.23 -29.53 13.74
CA GLU A 305 -10.24 -28.20 13.12
C GLU A 305 -9.40 -28.10 11.83
N ASP A 306 -8.47 -29.04 11.63
CA ASP A 306 -7.52 -29.05 10.53
C ASP A 306 -7.75 -30.17 9.53
N THR A 307 -8.67 -31.11 9.82
CA THR A 307 -8.81 -32.33 9.02
C THR A 307 -10.27 -32.73 8.81
N PHE A 308 -10.63 -32.88 7.55
CA PHE A 308 -11.92 -33.45 7.17
C PHE A 308 -11.75 -34.66 6.25
N SER A 309 -12.81 -35.43 6.04
CA SER A 309 -12.84 -36.57 5.16
C SER A 309 -14.00 -36.52 4.17
N TYR A 310 -13.86 -37.23 3.07
CA TYR A 310 -14.92 -37.44 2.09
C TYR A 310 -14.78 -38.83 1.44
N ASN A 311 -15.84 -39.28 0.80
CA ASN A 311 -15.85 -40.54 0.05
C ASN A 311 -15.54 -40.26 -1.42
N CYS A 312 -14.39 -40.70 -1.90
CA CYS A 312 -13.96 -40.52 -3.27
C CYS A 312 -14.47 -41.60 -4.25
N GLY A 313 -15.24 -42.57 -3.76
CA GLY A 313 -15.85 -43.63 -4.54
C GLY A 313 -14.93 -44.84 -4.85
N ASN A 314 -13.61 -44.66 -4.83
CA ASN A 314 -12.64 -45.70 -5.16
C ASN A 314 -11.73 -46.07 -3.99
N ASN A 315 -11.52 -47.37 -3.80
CA ASN A 315 -10.65 -47.83 -2.73
C ASN A 315 -9.19 -47.55 -3.03
N ALA A 316 -8.46 -47.04 -2.05
CA ALA A 316 -7.02 -46.92 -2.14
C ALA A 316 -6.33 -48.31 -2.12
N ASN A 317 -5.27 -48.45 -2.88
CA ASN A 317 -4.45 -49.69 -2.90
C ASN A 317 -3.23 -49.58 -1.99
N SER A 318 -2.99 -48.46 -1.36
CA SER A 318 -1.97 -48.23 -0.35
C SER A 318 -2.33 -47.11 0.61
N SER A 319 -1.77 -47.16 1.83
CA SER A 319 -1.79 -46.06 2.77
C SER A 319 -0.69 -45.09 2.41
N SER A 320 -1.04 -43.86 2.02
CA SER A 320 -0.09 -42.88 1.49
C SER A 320 -0.51 -41.45 1.86
N VAL A 321 0.46 -40.54 1.90
CA VAL A 321 0.26 -39.10 1.98
C VAL A 321 0.78 -38.47 0.69
N GLY A 322 0.02 -37.55 0.10
CA GLY A 322 0.36 -36.95 -1.18
C GLY A 322 -0.68 -35.94 -1.64
N GLY A 323 -0.84 -35.79 -2.96
CA GLY A 323 -1.80 -34.90 -3.59
C GLY A 323 -1.19 -33.65 -4.21
N GLY A 324 0.10 -33.39 -3.95
CA GLY A 324 0.79 -32.23 -4.54
C GLY A 324 0.24 -30.89 -4.08
N PHE A 325 0.09 -29.97 -5.02
CA PHE A 325 -0.51 -28.64 -4.80
C PHE A 325 -1.96 -28.68 -5.29
N GLY A 326 -2.89 -28.49 -4.37
CA GLY A 326 -4.31 -28.44 -4.69
C GLY A 326 -4.97 -27.17 -4.17
N GLN A 327 -6.20 -26.92 -4.62
CA GLN A 327 -7.06 -25.84 -4.17
C GLN A 327 -8.40 -26.40 -3.74
N ILE A 328 -9.08 -25.65 -2.86
CA ILE A 328 -10.43 -25.93 -2.40
C ILE A 328 -11.31 -24.70 -2.55
N SER A 329 -12.55 -24.90 -3.02
CA SER A 329 -13.61 -23.91 -2.94
C SER A 329 -14.65 -24.38 -1.93
N SER A 330 -14.99 -23.51 -1.00
CA SER A 330 -16.04 -23.71 -0.02
C SER A 330 -16.72 -22.37 0.28
N THR A 331 -17.92 -22.42 0.85
CA THR A 331 -18.60 -21.21 1.31
C THR A 331 -17.95 -20.62 2.57
N VAL A 332 -17.14 -21.38 3.27
CA VAL A 332 -16.32 -20.91 4.41
C VAL A 332 -14.90 -20.64 3.91
N ILE A 333 -14.38 -19.47 4.20
CA ILE A 333 -13.06 -19.01 3.81
C ILE A 333 -12.31 -18.62 5.09
N ASN A 334 -11.20 -19.28 5.35
CA ASN A 334 -10.33 -19.04 6.49
C ASN A 334 -9.06 -18.25 6.10
N GLN A 335 -8.69 -18.29 4.82
CA GLN A 335 -7.56 -17.52 4.25
C GLN A 335 -8.10 -16.24 3.62
N TRP A 336 -8.14 -15.15 4.38
CA TRP A 336 -8.62 -13.88 3.86
C TRP A 336 -7.89 -12.70 4.46
N ALA A 337 -7.87 -11.59 3.74
CA ALA A 337 -7.26 -10.34 4.13
C ALA A 337 -8.03 -9.17 3.51
N GLU A 338 -7.83 -7.97 4.05
CA GLU A 338 -8.34 -6.72 3.50
C GLU A 338 -7.19 -5.89 2.96
N THR A 339 -7.46 -4.95 2.06
CA THR A 339 -6.48 -3.92 1.70
C THR A 339 -5.99 -3.22 2.95
N ALA A 340 -4.66 -3.08 3.06
CA ALA A 340 -4.01 -2.46 4.23
C ALA A 340 -4.43 -1.00 4.43
N VAL A 341 -4.88 -0.33 3.36
CA VAL A 341 -5.32 1.07 3.35
C VAL A 341 -6.66 1.21 2.61
N SER A 342 -7.52 2.07 3.12
CA SER A 342 -8.84 2.39 2.55
C SER A 342 -9.42 3.63 3.23
N ASN A 343 -10.57 4.11 2.79
CA ASN A 343 -11.28 5.18 3.49
C ASN A 343 -11.64 4.82 4.94
N TYR A 344 -11.77 3.53 5.25
CA TYR A 344 -12.04 3.05 6.61
C TYR A 344 -10.76 2.87 7.43
N ARG A 345 -9.70 2.29 6.84
CA ARG A 345 -8.43 1.99 7.53
C ARG A 345 -7.48 3.19 7.57
N GLY A 346 -7.77 4.23 6.78
CA GLY A 346 -6.89 5.36 6.49
C GLY A 346 -5.88 5.02 5.39
N TRP A 347 -5.14 6.04 4.95
CA TRP A 347 -4.20 5.95 3.85
C TRP A 347 -2.74 6.06 4.31
N PHE A 348 -1.80 5.93 3.41
CA PHE A 348 -0.36 5.95 3.73
C PHE A 348 0.10 7.31 4.24
N ASN A 349 1.00 7.29 5.23
CA ASN A 349 1.56 8.47 5.88
C ASN A 349 2.92 8.89 5.32
N ALA A 350 3.64 7.97 4.69
CA ALA A 350 4.97 8.21 4.15
C ALA A 350 5.17 7.49 2.82
N VAL A 351 6.03 8.04 1.97
CA VAL A 351 6.41 7.47 0.69
C VAL A 351 7.88 7.75 0.40
N ALA A 352 8.59 6.79 -0.16
CA ALA A 352 9.97 6.95 -0.61
C ALA A 352 10.31 5.98 -1.75
N PHE A 353 11.23 6.39 -2.63
CA PHE A 353 11.92 5.47 -3.55
C PHE A 353 13.25 5.08 -2.93
N HIS A 354 13.50 3.79 -2.75
CA HIS A 354 14.74 3.26 -2.19
C HIS A 354 15.04 1.87 -2.76
N GLU A 355 16.29 1.61 -3.11
CA GLU A 355 16.76 0.33 -3.65
C GLU A 355 15.88 -0.24 -4.78
N ASN A 356 15.56 0.62 -5.75
CA ASN A 356 14.74 0.28 -6.91
C ASN A 356 13.32 -0.25 -6.55
N ARG A 357 12.77 0.21 -5.43
CA ARG A 357 11.42 -0.09 -4.95
C ARG A 357 10.69 1.21 -4.56
N LEU A 358 9.38 1.16 -4.66
CA LEU A 358 8.51 2.13 -4.01
C LEU A 358 8.17 1.61 -2.61
N TRP A 359 8.33 2.46 -1.61
CA TRP A 359 8.02 2.18 -0.23
C TRP A 359 6.90 3.08 0.25
N PHE A 360 5.94 2.48 0.94
CA PHE A 360 4.94 3.19 1.72
C PHE A 360 5.13 2.89 3.20
N GLY A 361 4.88 3.89 4.05
CA GLY A 361 5.01 3.76 5.49
C GLY A 361 3.79 4.24 6.24
N GLY A 362 3.38 3.45 7.21
CA GLY A 362 2.33 3.74 8.17
C GLY A 362 0.97 4.09 7.58
N SER A 363 -0.07 3.74 8.30
CA SER A 363 -1.42 4.27 8.10
C SER A 363 -2.06 4.45 9.49
N PRO A 364 -3.20 5.14 9.63
CA PRO A 364 -3.89 5.26 10.91
C PRO A 364 -4.15 3.91 11.60
N SER A 365 -4.50 2.87 10.83
CA SER A 365 -4.74 1.53 11.37
C SER A 365 -3.47 0.70 11.57
N LEU A 366 -2.38 1.01 10.88
CA LEU A 366 -1.11 0.27 10.85
C LEU A 366 0.09 1.22 10.91
N PRO A 367 0.29 1.96 12.02
CA PRO A 367 1.27 3.04 12.09
C PRO A 367 2.74 2.56 11.96
N ASP A 368 3.02 1.33 12.39
CA ASP A 368 4.39 0.77 12.45
C ASP A 368 4.74 -0.13 11.24
N HIS A 369 3.87 -0.15 10.20
CA HIS A 369 4.06 -1.01 9.04
C HIS A 369 4.76 -0.30 7.89
N LEU A 370 5.59 -1.05 7.18
CA LEU A 370 6.24 -0.65 5.94
C LEU A 370 5.88 -1.65 4.84
N TRP A 371 5.58 -1.12 3.67
CA TRP A 371 5.31 -1.93 2.47
C TRP A 371 6.29 -1.55 1.37
N ALA A 372 6.84 -2.56 0.71
CA ALA A 372 7.77 -2.38 -0.40
C ALA A 372 7.25 -3.07 -1.65
N SER A 373 7.32 -2.38 -2.76
CA SER A 373 7.03 -3.00 -4.06
C SER A 373 8.08 -4.05 -4.44
N LYS A 374 7.80 -4.86 -5.44
CA LYS A 374 8.82 -5.70 -6.08
C LYS A 374 9.94 -4.84 -6.68
N PRO A 375 11.20 -5.33 -6.69
CA PRO A 375 12.32 -4.60 -7.29
C PRO A 375 12.04 -4.28 -8.76
N GLY A 376 12.15 -3.01 -9.14
CA GLY A 376 11.92 -2.54 -10.51
C GLY A 376 10.46 -2.49 -10.96
N ILE A 377 9.50 -2.90 -10.12
CA ILE A 377 8.06 -2.87 -10.43
C ILE A 377 7.36 -2.09 -9.31
N TYR A 378 7.35 -0.77 -9.42
CA TYR A 378 6.98 0.15 -8.35
C TYR A 378 5.52 0.06 -7.87
N LEU A 379 4.60 -0.49 -8.67
CA LEU A 379 3.18 -0.58 -8.32
C LEU A 379 2.71 -2.01 -8.02
N ASN A 380 3.65 -2.94 -7.76
CA ASN A 380 3.38 -4.34 -7.44
C ASN A 380 3.93 -4.68 -6.03
N PHE A 381 3.03 -4.85 -5.07
CA PHE A 381 3.32 -5.11 -3.65
C PHE A 381 3.03 -6.56 -3.25
#